data_8d74a75ae187d039e7c7f34b96e16fd3
#
_entry.id   8d74a75ae187d039e7c7f34b96e16fd3
#
_cell.length_a   1.000
_cell.length_b   1.000
_cell.length_c   1.000
_cell.angle_alpha   90.00
_cell.angle_beta   90.00
_cell.angle_gamma   90.00
#
_symmetry.space_group_name_H-M   'P 1'
#
loop_
_entity.id
_entity.type
_entity.pdbx_description
1 polymer ?
#
loop_
_entity_poly.entity_id
_entity_poly.type
_entity_poly.pdbx_seq_one_letter_code
_entity_poly.pdbx_strand_id
1 'polypeptide(L)'
;MKRKISLKWIFLLLIAALVISLSFYSQHQLYKSYTGKPLTIAIIGDFPEIKEEQVSFEEFTFDDVMNNDFDSYDAVFIMPENLSQASEHQYAKIYLDSPIPFFFIEANNHIPFTEADLDFDDDSWEDWEWTPGTSYASGFYAETADSSTAWEFYLYDDENTDENIKAVYSEIFRSIAEL
;
A
#
# COMPACT_ATOMS: atom_id res chain seq x y z
N MET A 1 24.75 50.12 20.89
CA MET A 1 25.57 49.46 19.85
C MET A 1 24.63 48.67 18.94
N LYS A 2 24.36 49.11 17.71
CA LYS A 2 23.58 48.33 16.72
C LYS A 2 24.55 47.38 16.00
N ARG A 3 24.47 46.07 16.30
CA ARG A 3 25.22 45.06 15.54
C ARG A 3 24.68 45.05 14.12
N LYS A 4 25.49 45.43 13.13
CA LYS A 4 25.18 45.27 11.72
C LYS A 4 25.29 43.77 11.39
N ILE A 5 24.15 43.14 11.12
CA ILE A 5 24.13 41.76 10.59
C ILE A 5 24.83 41.78 9.23
N SER A 6 25.86 40.94 9.04
CA SER A 6 26.58 40.94 7.78
C SER A 6 25.68 40.30 6.68
N LEU A 7 25.84 40.77 5.45
CA LEU A 7 25.09 40.26 4.29
C LEU A 7 25.23 38.73 4.14
N LYS A 8 26.36 38.15 4.55
CA LYS A 8 26.60 36.70 4.58
C LYS A 8 25.66 35.95 5.49
N TRP A 9 25.35 36.49 6.67
CA TRP A 9 24.41 35.88 7.62
C TRP A 9 22.96 35.92 7.10
N ILE A 10 22.59 37.04 6.43
CA ILE A 10 21.27 37.14 5.79
C ILE A 10 21.12 36.08 4.69
N PHE A 11 22.16 35.91 3.87
CA PHE A 11 22.15 34.89 2.81
C PHE A 11 22.06 33.46 3.35
N LEU A 12 22.78 33.12 4.43
CA LEU A 12 22.69 31.84 5.11
C LEU A 12 21.29 31.56 5.68
N LEU A 13 20.66 32.58 6.28
CA LEU A 13 19.28 32.44 6.80
C LEU A 13 18.27 32.22 5.68
N LEU A 14 18.43 32.85 4.52
CA LEU A 14 17.56 32.63 3.36
C LEU A 14 17.70 31.22 2.78
N ILE A 15 18.93 30.70 2.71
CA ILE A 15 19.15 29.31 2.27
C ILE A 15 18.53 28.32 3.27
N ALA A 16 18.73 28.53 4.57
CA ALA A 16 18.13 27.67 5.59
C ALA A 16 16.59 27.70 5.52
N ALA A 17 15.99 28.87 5.37
CA ALA A 17 14.54 29.00 5.20
C ALA A 17 14.03 28.30 3.92
N LEU A 18 14.78 28.38 2.81
CA LEU A 18 14.45 27.70 1.56
C LEU A 18 14.50 26.16 1.72
N VAL A 19 15.55 25.65 2.35
CA VAL A 19 15.69 24.21 2.62
C VAL A 19 14.55 23.71 3.51
N ILE A 20 14.24 24.43 4.59
CA ILE A 20 13.13 24.09 5.49
C ILE A 20 11.80 24.10 4.72
N SER A 21 11.54 25.12 3.91
CA SER A 21 10.29 25.21 3.14
C SER A 21 10.16 24.11 2.08
N LEU A 22 11.26 23.69 1.46
CA LEU A 22 11.28 22.56 0.52
C LEU A 22 11.03 21.23 1.24
N SER A 23 11.60 21.04 2.43
CA SER A 23 11.34 19.86 3.25
C SER A 23 9.87 19.77 3.66
N PHE A 24 9.27 20.86 4.15
CA PHE A 24 7.83 20.89 4.47
C PHE A 24 6.93 20.66 3.25
N TYR A 25 7.31 21.20 2.09
CA TYR A 25 6.56 20.97 0.85
C TYR A 25 6.63 19.51 0.42
N SER A 26 7.81 18.88 0.51
CA SER A 26 8.00 17.47 0.19
C SER A 26 7.18 16.57 1.11
N GLN A 27 7.21 16.79 2.43
CA GLN A 27 6.40 16.03 3.38
C GLN A 27 4.89 16.17 3.11
N HIS A 28 4.42 17.39 2.81
CA HIS A 28 3.00 17.62 2.56
C HIS A 28 2.49 16.89 1.30
N GLN A 29 3.35 16.64 0.31
CA GLN A 29 3.00 15.84 -0.88
C GLN A 29 2.89 14.35 -0.56
N LEU A 30 3.72 13.82 0.33
CA LEU A 30 3.70 12.40 0.74
C LEU A 30 2.40 12.02 1.46
N TYR A 31 1.85 12.91 2.28
CA TYR A 31 0.61 12.69 3.03
C TYR A 31 -0.67 13.15 2.30
N LYS A 32 -0.59 13.37 0.99
CA LYS A 32 -1.75 13.81 0.24
C LYS A 32 -2.77 12.68 0.12
N SER A 33 -3.93 12.85 0.75
CA SER A 33 -5.05 11.92 0.62
C SER A 33 -5.44 11.71 -0.85
N TYR A 34 -5.89 10.51 -1.17
CA TYR A 34 -6.47 10.23 -2.48
C TYR A 34 -7.76 11.03 -2.69
N THR A 35 -7.89 11.65 -3.85
CA THR A 35 -9.05 12.49 -4.23
C THR A 35 -9.59 12.13 -5.61
N GLY A 36 -9.33 10.90 -6.08
CA GLY A 36 -9.74 10.40 -7.39
C GLY A 36 -11.21 9.93 -7.46
N LYS A 37 -11.49 9.07 -8.44
CA LYS A 37 -12.80 8.44 -8.63
C LYS A 37 -13.22 7.66 -7.37
N PRO A 38 -14.54 7.49 -7.10
CA PRO A 38 -14.99 6.55 -6.08
C PRO A 38 -14.43 5.15 -6.35
N LEU A 39 -14.06 4.44 -5.28
CA LEU A 39 -13.59 3.05 -5.34
C LEU A 39 -14.41 2.18 -4.40
N THR A 40 -14.69 0.95 -4.82
CA THR A 40 -15.27 -0.10 -4.00
C THR A 40 -14.25 -1.23 -3.86
N ILE A 41 -13.80 -1.46 -2.64
CA ILE A 41 -12.76 -2.44 -2.32
C ILE A 41 -13.38 -3.62 -1.59
N ALA A 42 -13.23 -4.82 -2.14
CA ALA A 42 -13.51 -6.06 -1.44
C ALA A 42 -12.44 -6.29 -0.36
N ILE A 43 -12.81 -6.65 0.86
CA ILE A 43 -11.85 -6.82 1.94
C ILE A 43 -12.04 -8.14 2.67
N ILE A 44 -10.94 -8.89 2.82
CA ILE A 44 -10.86 -10.10 3.62
C ILE A 44 -10.11 -9.75 4.91
N GLY A 45 -10.85 -9.60 6.00
CA GLY A 45 -10.36 -9.23 7.32
C GLY A 45 -10.91 -7.92 7.86
N ASP A 46 -10.18 -7.31 8.80
CA ASP A 46 -10.63 -6.10 9.48
C ASP A 46 -10.55 -4.86 8.58
N PHE A 47 -11.53 -3.96 8.69
CA PHE A 47 -11.58 -2.74 7.90
C PHE A 47 -10.55 -1.73 8.40
N PRO A 48 -9.69 -1.20 7.51
CA PRO A 48 -8.69 -0.22 7.90
C PRO A 48 -9.29 1.15 8.18
N GLU A 49 -8.64 1.92 9.05
CA GLU A 49 -8.96 3.34 9.20
C GLU A 49 -8.33 4.17 8.07
N ILE A 50 -9.16 4.76 7.23
CA ILE A 50 -8.75 5.64 6.14
C ILE A 50 -9.31 7.05 6.28
N LYS A 51 -8.85 7.98 5.43
CA LYS A 51 -9.32 9.39 5.38
C LYS A 51 -10.30 9.65 4.22
N GLU A 52 -10.36 8.76 3.26
CA GLU A 52 -11.01 8.91 1.96
C GLU A 52 -12.50 8.54 2.04
N GLU A 53 -13.39 9.54 2.04
CA GLU A 53 -14.84 9.32 2.08
C GLU A 53 -15.42 8.70 0.80
N GLN A 54 -14.68 8.79 -0.33
CA GLN A 54 -15.08 8.22 -1.62
C GLN A 54 -14.62 6.78 -1.82
N VAL A 55 -13.93 6.17 -0.85
CA VAL A 55 -13.55 4.76 -0.86
C VAL A 55 -14.46 4.00 0.09
N SER A 56 -15.10 2.97 -0.41
CA SER A 56 -15.93 2.05 0.38
C SER A 56 -15.30 0.67 0.44
N PHE A 57 -15.45 0.03 1.59
CA PHE A 57 -15.06 -1.36 1.79
C PHE A 57 -16.31 -2.23 1.94
N GLU A 58 -16.28 -3.40 1.33
CA GLU A 58 -17.30 -4.43 1.49
C GLU A 58 -16.64 -5.73 1.93
N GLU A 59 -17.25 -6.41 2.89
CA GLU A 59 -16.77 -7.69 3.41
C GLU A 59 -16.72 -8.72 2.28
N PHE A 60 -15.60 -9.44 2.20
CA PHE A 60 -15.34 -10.46 1.20
C PHE A 60 -14.72 -11.68 1.87
N THR A 61 -14.87 -12.84 1.27
CA THR A 61 -14.40 -14.09 1.84
C THR A 61 -13.55 -14.87 0.85
N PHE A 62 -12.79 -15.85 1.32
CA PHE A 62 -12.07 -16.76 0.43
C PHE A 62 -13.02 -17.63 -0.42
N ASP A 63 -14.24 -17.87 0.03
CA ASP A 63 -15.25 -18.55 -0.79
C ASP A 63 -15.65 -17.67 -1.99
N ASP A 64 -15.77 -16.35 -1.80
CA ASP A 64 -16.05 -15.39 -2.88
C ASP A 64 -14.87 -15.32 -3.86
N VAL A 65 -13.62 -15.37 -3.36
CA VAL A 65 -12.40 -15.49 -4.20
C VAL A 65 -12.47 -16.75 -5.06
N MET A 66 -12.80 -17.90 -4.47
CA MET A 66 -12.93 -19.17 -5.19
C MET A 66 -14.04 -19.15 -6.24
N ASN A 67 -15.11 -18.38 -6.01
CA ASN A 67 -16.21 -18.20 -6.94
C ASN A 67 -15.93 -17.16 -8.03
N ASN A 68 -14.83 -16.40 -7.94
CA ASN A 68 -14.48 -15.27 -8.80
C ASN A 68 -15.53 -14.14 -8.81
N ASP A 69 -16.09 -13.80 -7.65
CA ASP A 69 -17.15 -12.80 -7.51
C ASP A 69 -16.59 -11.36 -7.49
N PHE A 70 -15.83 -10.98 -8.52
CA PHE A 70 -15.08 -9.70 -8.58
C PHE A 70 -15.80 -8.55 -9.28
N ASP A 71 -16.93 -8.77 -9.95
CA ASP A 71 -17.56 -7.84 -10.90
C ASP A 71 -17.94 -6.45 -10.31
N SER A 72 -18.09 -6.35 -8.99
CA SER A 72 -18.52 -5.12 -8.32
C SER A 72 -17.38 -4.34 -7.66
N TYR A 73 -16.15 -4.81 -7.77
CA TYR A 73 -15.03 -4.28 -7.03
C TYR A 73 -13.92 -3.74 -7.93
N ASP A 74 -13.22 -2.70 -7.45
CA ASP A 74 -12.04 -2.14 -8.11
C ASP A 74 -10.75 -2.86 -7.70
N ALA A 75 -10.73 -3.50 -6.52
CA ALA A 75 -9.60 -4.27 -5.99
C ALA A 75 -10.05 -5.20 -4.86
N VAL A 76 -9.20 -6.15 -4.49
CA VAL A 76 -9.33 -6.96 -3.27
C VAL A 76 -8.18 -6.66 -2.32
N PHE A 77 -8.49 -6.39 -1.04
CA PHE A 77 -7.51 -6.30 0.03
C PHE A 77 -7.57 -7.55 0.91
N ILE A 78 -6.41 -8.12 1.19
CA ILE A 78 -6.24 -9.21 2.15
C ILE A 78 -5.45 -8.65 3.33
N MET A 79 -6.09 -8.67 4.50
CA MET A 79 -5.56 -8.09 5.72
C MET A 79 -4.59 -9.05 6.43
N PRO A 80 -3.70 -8.54 7.30
CA PRO A 80 -2.56 -9.30 7.83
C PRO A 80 -2.93 -10.66 8.45
N GLU A 81 -4.04 -10.71 9.18
CA GLU A 81 -4.52 -11.92 9.85
C GLU A 81 -4.96 -13.04 8.90
N ASN A 82 -5.07 -12.74 7.60
CA ASN A 82 -5.51 -13.67 6.57
C ASN A 82 -4.40 -14.05 5.59
N LEU A 83 -3.17 -13.54 5.74
CA LEU A 83 -2.07 -13.76 4.79
C LEU A 83 -1.64 -15.23 4.71
N SER A 84 -1.60 -15.94 5.85
CA SER A 84 -1.27 -17.37 5.87
C SER A 84 -2.26 -18.17 5.01
N GLN A 85 -3.56 -17.97 5.19
CA GLN A 85 -4.56 -18.62 4.34
C GLN A 85 -4.46 -18.16 2.88
N ALA A 86 -4.20 -16.87 2.63
CA ALA A 86 -4.07 -16.32 1.29
C ALA A 86 -2.93 -16.96 0.48
N SER A 87 -1.86 -17.44 1.15
CA SER A 87 -0.73 -18.10 0.50
C SER A 87 -0.95 -19.57 0.16
N GLU A 88 -2.11 -20.13 0.51
CA GLU A 88 -2.41 -21.51 0.12
C GLU A 88 -2.42 -21.65 -1.40
N HIS A 89 -1.79 -22.70 -1.93
CA HIS A 89 -1.59 -22.97 -3.36
C HIS A 89 -2.85 -22.84 -4.22
N GLN A 90 -4.02 -23.14 -3.63
CA GLN A 90 -5.29 -23.09 -4.36
C GLN A 90 -5.67 -21.70 -4.84
N TYR A 91 -5.18 -20.63 -4.18
CA TYR A 91 -5.51 -19.25 -4.53
C TYR A 91 -4.56 -18.64 -5.55
N ALA A 92 -3.31 -19.10 -5.65
CA ALA A 92 -2.29 -18.51 -6.51
C ALA A 92 -2.77 -18.30 -7.95
N LYS A 93 -3.39 -19.35 -8.54
CA LYS A 93 -3.93 -19.25 -9.90
C LYS A 93 -5.03 -18.21 -10.03
N ILE A 94 -5.84 -18.02 -8.99
CA ILE A 94 -6.94 -17.04 -9.00
C ILE A 94 -6.37 -15.63 -9.01
N TYR A 95 -5.35 -15.35 -8.19
CA TYR A 95 -4.67 -14.04 -8.19
C TYR A 95 -4.01 -13.74 -9.53
N LEU A 96 -3.40 -14.75 -10.17
CA LEU A 96 -2.75 -14.63 -11.47
C LEU A 96 -3.75 -14.42 -12.63
N ASP A 97 -4.97 -14.92 -12.50
CA ASP A 97 -6.00 -14.85 -13.56
C ASP A 97 -7.07 -13.76 -13.24
N SER A 98 -6.95 -13.03 -12.13
CA SER A 98 -7.95 -12.08 -11.68
C SER A 98 -8.10 -10.87 -12.60
N PRO A 99 -9.33 -10.43 -12.90
CA PRO A 99 -9.58 -9.22 -13.67
C PRO A 99 -9.34 -7.92 -12.89
N ILE A 100 -9.13 -8.00 -11.56
CA ILE A 100 -8.86 -6.86 -10.67
C ILE A 100 -7.62 -7.12 -9.80
N PRO A 101 -6.92 -6.08 -9.34
CA PRO A 101 -5.72 -6.25 -8.52
C PRO A 101 -6.02 -6.76 -7.12
N PHE A 102 -5.07 -7.54 -6.57
CA PHE A 102 -5.02 -7.92 -5.16
C PHE A 102 -3.93 -7.16 -4.43
N PHE A 103 -4.22 -6.73 -3.21
CA PHE A 103 -3.28 -6.09 -2.30
C PHE A 103 -3.22 -6.87 -1.00
N PHE A 104 -2.01 -7.20 -0.59
CA PHE A 104 -1.70 -7.96 0.62
C PHE A 104 -1.10 -6.99 1.64
N ILE A 105 -1.87 -6.68 2.68
CA ILE A 105 -1.51 -5.67 3.68
C ILE A 105 -0.57 -6.28 4.71
N GLU A 106 0.48 -5.56 5.05
CA GLU A 106 1.62 -6.00 5.86
C GLU A 106 2.41 -7.18 5.25
N ALA A 107 2.27 -7.38 3.95
CA ALA A 107 3.07 -8.36 3.21
C ALA A 107 4.32 -7.72 2.61
N ASN A 108 5.49 -8.33 2.86
CA ASN A 108 6.78 -7.84 2.39
C ASN A 108 6.94 -7.91 0.88
N ASN A 109 6.23 -8.82 0.20
CA ASN A 109 6.16 -8.94 -1.26
C ASN A 109 4.98 -9.84 -1.65
N HIS A 110 4.71 -9.95 -2.96
CA HIS A 110 3.59 -10.74 -3.51
C HIS A 110 3.94 -12.20 -3.81
N ILE A 111 5.21 -12.61 -3.70
CA ILE A 111 5.68 -13.94 -4.14
C ILE A 111 4.92 -15.09 -3.46
N PRO A 112 4.68 -15.08 -2.14
CA PRO A 112 3.95 -16.16 -1.47
C PRO A 112 2.54 -16.42 -2.03
N PHE A 113 1.96 -15.42 -2.67
CA PHE A 113 0.59 -15.47 -3.19
C PHE A 113 0.52 -15.80 -4.67
N THR A 114 1.62 -15.64 -5.42
CA THR A 114 1.65 -15.80 -6.89
C THR A 114 2.48 -16.97 -7.37
N GLU A 115 3.29 -17.59 -6.50
CA GLU A 115 4.15 -18.73 -6.82
C GLU A 115 3.61 -20.00 -6.16
N ALA A 116 2.78 -20.77 -6.91
CA ALA A 116 2.11 -21.96 -6.39
C ALA A 116 3.06 -23.11 -6.01
N ASP A 117 4.32 -23.08 -6.45
CA ASP A 117 5.32 -24.13 -6.14
C ASP A 117 6.11 -23.83 -4.85
N LEU A 118 5.89 -22.67 -4.21
CA LEU A 118 6.50 -22.30 -2.94
C LEU A 118 5.59 -22.73 -1.79
N ASP A 119 6.14 -23.49 -0.85
CA ASP A 119 5.43 -23.91 0.36
C ASP A 119 5.77 -22.90 1.48
N PHE A 120 4.81 -22.10 1.88
CA PHE A 120 4.89 -21.18 3.01
C PHE A 120 4.13 -21.81 4.18
N ASP A 121 4.87 -22.44 5.11
CA ASP A 121 4.31 -22.99 6.33
C ASP A 121 4.03 -21.90 7.37
N ASP A 122 3.32 -22.25 8.46
CA ASP A 122 2.97 -21.31 9.51
C ASP A 122 4.20 -20.66 10.17
N ASP A 123 5.33 -21.40 10.26
CA ASP A 123 6.57 -20.86 10.83
C ASP A 123 7.17 -19.76 9.92
N SER A 124 6.93 -19.83 8.61
CA SER A 124 7.39 -18.81 7.65
C SER A 124 6.69 -17.47 7.84
N TRP A 125 5.46 -17.45 8.40
CA TRP A 125 4.68 -16.22 8.64
C TRP A 125 5.04 -15.54 9.93
N GLU A 126 5.66 -16.20 10.91
CA GLU A 126 6.11 -15.58 12.16
C GLU A 126 7.16 -14.47 11.92
N ASP A 127 7.95 -14.59 10.85
CA ASP A 127 8.98 -13.63 10.45
C ASP A 127 8.45 -12.50 9.52
N TRP A 128 7.15 -12.50 9.20
CA TRP A 128 6.54 -11.57 8.24
C TRP A 128 5.93 -10.33 8.88
N GLU A 129 6.12 -10.12 10.17
CA GLU A 129 5.78 -8.83 10.77
C GLU A 129 6.58 -7.72 10.07
N TRP A 130 5.89 -6.61 9.79
CA TRP A 130 6.54 -5.45 9.20
C TRP A 130 7.72 -4.98 10.05
N THR A 131 8.86 -4.73 9.40
CA THR A 131 10.08 -4.18 10.01
C THR A 131 10.61 -3.03 9.14
N PRO A 132 11.35 -2.05 9.73
CA PRO A 132 11.98 -0.99 8.96
C PRO A 132 12.79 -1.52 7.77
N GLY A 133 12.54 -0.95 6.58
CA GLY A 133 13.18 -1.35 5.33
C GLY A 133 12.43 -2.43 4.53
N THR A 134 11.33 -2.96 5.05
CA THR A 134 10.44 -3.86 4.30
C THR A 134 9.20 -3.11 3.80
N SER A 135 8.53 -3.62 2.75
CA SER A 135 7.27 -3.04 2.31
C SER A 135 6.18 -3.24 3.37
N TYR A 136 5.26 -2.27 3.48
CA TYR A 136 4.08 -2.35 4.34
C TYR A 136 2.91 -3.05 3.62
N ALA A 137 2.85 -2.93 2.32
CA ALA A 137 1.86 -3.63 1.52
C ALA A 137 2.45 -3.98 0.16
N SER A 138 1.97 -5.07 -0.40
CA SER A 138 2.35 -5.55 -1.71
C SER A 138 1.11 -5.74 -2.56
N GLY A 139 1.18 -5.43 -3.85
CA GLY A 139 0.07 -5.61 -4.80
C GLY A 139 0.50 -6.40 -6.03
N PHE A 140 -0.47 -7.07 -6.63
CA PHE A 140 -0.29 -7.79 -7.88
C PHE A 140 -1.51 -7.67 -8.78
N TYR A 141 -1.28 -7.52 -10.08
CA TYR A 141 -2.30 -7.50 -11.13
C TYR A 141 -1.75 -8.05 -12.44
N ALA A 142 -2.43 -9.04 -13.00
CA ALA A 142 -2.13 -9.54 -14.33
C ALA A 142 -2.98 -8.80 -15.37
N GLU A 143 -2.38 -7.85 -16.09
CA GLU A 143 -3.06 -7.09 -17.14
C GLU A 143 -3.43 -7.97 -18.33
N THR A 144 -2.56 -8.90 -18.68
CA THR A 144 -2.71 -9.90 -19.73
C THR A 144 -1.94 -11.17 -19.39
N ALA A 145 -2.07 -12.23 -20.19
CA ALA A 145 -1.29 -13.47 -19.99
C ALA A 145 0.24 -13.26 -20.01
N ASP A 146 0.72 -12.17 -20.63
CA ASP A 146 2.15 -11.90 -20.82
C ASP A 146 2.59 -10.60 -20.10
N SER A 147 1.71 -9.93 -19.38
CA SER A 147 2.00 -8.66 -18.70
C SER A 147 1.36 -8.61 -17.33
N SER A 148 2.15 -8.32 -16.34
CA SER A 148 1.69 -8.11 -14.96
C SER A 148 2.35 -6.89 -14.35
N THR A 149 1.66 -6.26 -13.40
CA THR A 149 2.18 -5.19 -12.56
C THR A 149 2.21 -5.67 -11.11
N ALA A 150 3.35 -5.46 -10.46
CA ALA A 150 3.50 -5.66 -9.03
C ALA A 150 3.88 -4.33 -8.36
N TRP A 151 3.36 -4.10 -7.18
CA TRP A 151 3.64 -2.91 -6.37
C TRP A 151 4.18 -3.30 -5.01
N GLU A 152 5.05 -2.46 -4.47
CA GLU A 152 5.50 -2.50 -3.09
C GLU A 152 5.35 -1.10 -2.49
N PHE A 153 4.67 -1.00 -1.36
CA PHE A 153 4.38 0.26 -0.68
C PHE A 153 5.11 0.29 0.65
N TYR A 154 5.86 1.36 0.89
CA TYR A 154 6.72 1.50 2.05
C TYR A 154 6.18 2.59 2.98
N LEU A 155 6.35 2.41 4.29
CA LEU A 155 6.07 3.48 5.25
C LEU A 155 7.17 4.55 5.15
N TYR A 156 6.74 5.81 5.21
CA TYR A 156 7.67 6.94 5.15
C TYR A 156 8.65 6.93 6.34
N ASP A 157 9.94 7.17 6.07
CA ASP A 157 11.05 7.11 7.02
C ASP A 157 11.12 5.80 7.86
N ASP A 158 10.51 4.72 7.37
CA ASP A 158 10.40 3.45 8.09
C ASP A 158 9.73 3.60 9.48
N GLU A 159 8.78 4.53 9.60
CA GLU A 159 8.04 4.75 10.84
C GLU A 159 6.61 4.18 10.73
N ASN A 160 6.31 3.20 11.59
CA ASN A 160 4.96 2.63 11.70
C ASN A 160 4.06 3.54 12.56
N THR A 161 3.46 4.53 11.90
CA THR A 161 2.52 5.49 12.50
C THR A 161 1.20 5.45 11.73
N ASP A 162 0.09 5.75 12.42
CA ASP A 162 -1.24 5.82 11.80
C ASP A 162 -1.26 6.76 10.58
N GLU A 163 -0.47 7.84 10.61
CA GLU A 163 -0.40 8.80 9.52
C GLU A 163 0.30 8.21 8.30
N ASN A 164 1.41 7.49 8.49
CA ASN A 164 2.14 6.81 7.42
C ASN A 164 1.31 5.67 6.83
N ILE A 165 0.62 4.90 7.66
CA ILE A 165 -0.29 3.83 7.21
C ILE A 165 -1.40 4.43 6.33
N LYS A 166 -2.06 5.50 6.78
CA LYS A 166 -3.10 6.19 5.98
C LYS A 166 -2.55 6.78 4.67
N ALA A 167 -1.28 7.20 4.65
CA ALA A 167 -0.62 7.64 3.43
C ALA A 167 -0.41 6.48 2.44
N VAL A 168 0.01 5.32 2.93
CA VAL A 168 0.15 4.11 2.10
C VAL A 168 -1.20 3.71 1.49
N TYR A 169 -2.29 3.70 2.24
CA TYR A 169 -3.61 3.44 1.67
C TYR A 169 -3.97 4.43 0.56
N SER A 170 -3.68 5.71 0.76
CA SER A 170 -3.88 6.73 -0.29
C SER A 170 -3.04 6.47 -1.55
N GLU A 171 -1.84 5.89 -1.42
CA GLU A 171 -1.01 5.48 -2.56
C GLU A 171 -1.59 4.26 -3.27
N ILE A 172 -2.03 3.25 -2.54
CA ILE A 172 -2.71 2.08 -3.10
C ILE A 172 -3.95 2.51 -3.90
N PHE A 173 -4.80 3.40 -3.34
CA PHE A 173 -5.98 3.89 -4.06
C PHE A 173 -5.64 4.64 -5.34
N ARG A 174 -4.52 5.39 -5.37
CA ARG A 174 -4.03 6.02 -6.61
C ARG A 174 -3.63 4.98 -7.65
N SER A 175 -2.90 3.94 -7.25
CA SER A 175 -2.50 2.86 -8.14
C SER A 175 -3.70 2.13 -8.75
N ILE A 176 -4.75 1.85 -7.93
CA ILE A 176 -6.00 1.25 -8.42
C ILE A 176 -6.73 2.18 -9.40
N ALA A 177 -6.73 3.49 -9.13
CA ALA A 177 -7.44 4.45 -9.97
C ALA A 177 -6.77 4.70 -11.33
N GLU A 178 -5.51 4.33 -11.49
CA GLU A 178 -4.72 4.44 -12.72
C GLU A 178 -4.89 3.24 -13.67
N LEU A 179 -5.52 2.16 -13.18
CA LEU A 179 -5.93 1.00 -13.99
C LEU A 179 -7.22 1.27 -14.74
#